data_3605d23b79e4a37555ba51073dd3de24
#
_entry.id   3605d23b79e4a37555ba51073dd3de24
#
_cell.length_a   1.000
_cell.length_b   1.000
_cell.length_c   1.000
_cell.angle_alpha   90.00
_cell.angle_beta   90.00
_cell.angle_gamma   90.00
#
_symmetry.space_group_name_H-M   'P 1'
#
loop_
_entity.id
_entity.type
_entity.pdbx_description
1 polymer ?
#
loop_
_entity_poly.entity_id
_entity_poly.type
_entity_poly.pdbx_seq_one_letter_code
_entity_poly.pdbx_strand_id
1 'polypeptide(L)'
;MIDTTHFIDRVTTEYKVNKEKRTVVCVMTTMNDVPMRLAKYGLADEDYDDIDLDIRSYKGIAKCAPGDVWNEAYGKRLAEYRAARARQVDVNTELKAYINGVSKCIDNLYDYGLMKDPHKPQER
;
A
#
# COMPACT_ATOMS: atom_id res chain seq x y z
N MET A 1 2.24 24.11 -0.83
CA MET A 1 1.93 22.71 -0.46
C MET A 1 1.45 21.97 -1.71
N ILE A 2 2.01 20.80 -1.97
CA ILE A 2 1.60 19.97 -3.10
C ILE A 2 0.38 19.17 -2.69
N ASP A 3 -0.64 19.17 -3.54
CA ASP A 3 -1.84 18.36 -3.32
C ASP A 3 -1.54 16.91 -3.70
N THR A 4 -1.52 16.02 -2.70
CA THR A 4 -1.26 14.60 -2.88
C THR A 4 -2.51 13.76 -3.14
N THR A 5 -3.71 14.32 -2.96
CA THR A 5 -4.97 13.61 -3.19
C THR A 5 -5.07 13.12 -4.63
N HIS A 6 -4.60 13.91 -5.56
CA HIS A 6 -4.63 13.58 -6.98
C HIS A 6 -3.86 12.29 -7.31
N PHE A 7 -2.77 12.00 -6.58
CA PHE A 7 -1.99 10.79 -6.76
C PHE A 7 -2.60 9.59 -6.04
N ILE A 8 -3.20 9.82 -4.88
CA ILE A 8 -3.86 8.78 -4.08
C ILE A 8 -5.05 8.19 -4.83
N ASP A 9 -5.78 9.04 -5.57
CA ASP A 9 -7.01 8.65 -6.27
C ASP A 9 -6.76 8.10 -7.68
N ARG A 10 -5.50 8.02 -8.13
CA ARG A 10 -5.17 7.48 -9.46
C ARG A 10 -5.17 5.96 -9.45
N VAL A 11 -6.35 5.41 -9.46
CA VAL A 11 -6.57 3.98 -9.55
C VAL A 11 -7.42 3.72 -10.79
N THR A 12 -6.93 2.88 -11.68
CA THR A 12 -7.71 2.39 -12.81
C THR A 12 -8.08 0.94 -12.59
N THR A 13 -9.30 0.58 -12.90
CA THR A 13 -9.83 -0.76 -12.68
C THR A 13 -10.35 -1.31 -13.98
N GLU A 14 -9.88 -2.49 -14.36
CA GLU A 14 -10.37 -3.21 -15.54
C GLU A 14 -10.90 -4.57 -15.14
N TYR A 15 -11.95 -4.99 -15.81
CA TYR A 15 -12.58 -6.29 -15.57
C TYR A 15 -12.50 -7.15 -16.81
N LYS A 16 -12.15 -8.42 -16.62
CA LYS A 16 -12.24 -9.46 -17.65
C LYS A 16 -13.24 -10.49 -17.19
N VAL A 17 -14.34 -10.59 -17.90
CA VAL A 17 -15.42 -11.51 -17.57
C VAL A 17 -15.40 -12.68 -18.55
N ASN A 18 -15.34 -13.90 -18.03
CA ASN A 18 -15.46 -15.11 -18.81
C ASN A 18 -16.70 -15.88 -18.34
N LYS A 19 -17.79 -15.75 -19.09
CA LYS A 19 -19.07 -16.36 -18.72
C LYS A 19 -19.04 -17.89 -18.81
N GLU A 20 -18.27 -18.43 -19.75
CA GLU A 20 -18.16 -19.89 -19.91
C GLU A 20 -17.44 -20.52 -18.72
N LYS A 21 -16.34 -19.92 -18.29
CA LYS A 21 -15.60 -20.35 -17.11
C LYS A 21 -16.14 -19.81 -15.80
N ARG A 22 -17.17 -18.97 -15.87
CA ARG A 22 -17.83 -18.34 -14.72
C ARG A 22 -16.79 -17.66 -13.81
N THR A 23 -15.94 -16.86 -14.43
CA THR A 23 -14.82 -16.21 -13.76
C THR A 23 -14.80 -14.71 -14.08
N VAL A 24 -14.52 -13.90 -13.09
CA VAL A 24 -14.25 -12.47 -13.25
C VAL A 24 -12.86 -12.18 -12.73
N VAL A 25 -12.05 -11.49 -13.52
CA VAL A 25 -10.75 -11.00 -13.12
C VAL A 25 -10.80 -9.48 -13.07
N CYS A 26 -10.42 -8.92 -11.97
CA CYS A 26 -10.23 -7.48 -11.81
C CYS A 26 -8.73 -7.18 -11.81
N VAL A 27 -8.29 -6.28 -12.67
CA VAL A 27 -6.93 -5.76 -12.66
C VAL A 27 -6.98 -4.31 -12.22
N MET A 28 -6.39 -4.03 -11.09
CA MET A 28 -6.32 -2.69 -10.50
C MET A 28 -4.90 -2.16 -10.71
N THR A 29 -4.78 -1.07 -11.46
CA THR A 29 -3.50 -0.43 -11.71
C THR A 29 -3.44 0.88 -10.93
N THR A 30 -2.39 1.02 -10.13
CA THR A 30 -2.23 2.18 -9.25
C THR A 30 -0.81 2.72 -9.36
N MET A 31 -0.66 4.00 -9.01
CA MET A 31 0.67 4.54 -8.71
C MET A 31 1.00 4.23 -7.26
N ASN A 32 2.26 3.89 -6.99
CA ASN A 32 2.72 3.71 -5.61
C ASN A 32 2.77 5.07 -4.91
N ASP A 33 1.84 5.29 -4.01
CA ASP A 33 1.69 6.55 -3.29
C ASP A 33 2.35 6.56 -1.90
N VAL A 34 3.01 5.46 -1.51
CA VAL A 34 3.63 5.34 -0.19
C VAL A 34 4.66 6.44 0.07
N PRO A 35 5.61 6.74 -0.86
CA PRO A 35 6.56 7.83 -0.62
C PRO A 35 5.89 9.17 -0.40
N MET A 36 4.82 9.46 -1.15
CA MET A 36 4.08 10.71 -1.01
C MET A 36 3.32 10.79 0.31
N ARG A 37 2.74 9.68 0.76
CA ARG A 37 2.07 9.60 2.06
C ARG A 37 3.05 9.82 3.20
N LEU A 38 4.23 9.22 3.12
CA LEU A 38 5.29 9.42 4.13
C LEU A 38 5.73 10.88 4.20
N ALA A 39 5.93 11.52 3.05
CA ALA A 39 6.29 12.93 2.98
C ALA A 39 5.18 13.83 3.53
N LYS A 40 3.92 13.52 3.21
CA LYS A 40 2.75 14.27 3.68
C LYS A 40 2.67 14.31 5.22
N TYR A 41 3.00 13.21 5.87
CA TYR A 41 2.95 13.11 7.32
C TYR A 41 4.29 13.46 7.99
N GLY A 42 5.24 14.00 7.25
CA GLY A 42 6.54 14.39 7.79
C GLY A 42 7.45 13.23 8.19
N LEU A 43 7.15 12.02 7.73
CA LEU A 43 7.94 10.82 8.05
C LEU A 43 9.09 10.60 7.07
N ALA A 44 9.09 11.30 5.95
CA ALA A 44 10.17 11.29 4.97
C ALA A 44 10.40 12.72 4.48
N ASP A 45 11.67 13.08 4.31
CA ASP A 45 12.07 14.37 3.78
C ASP A 45 12.35 14.21 2.28
N GLU A 46 11.24 14.00 1.53
CA GLU A 46 11.30 13.77 0.10
C GLU A 46 10.88 15.03 -0.66
N ASP A 47 11.63 15.35 -1.70
CA ASP A 47 11.20 16.33 -2.69
C ASP A 47 10.21 15.63 -3.63
N TYR A 48 9.03 16.21 -3.81
CA TYR A 48 8.01 15.63 -4.68
C TYR A 48 8.48 15.45 -6.12
N ASP A 49 9.38 16.30 -6.58
CA ASP A 49 9.92 16.22 -7.94
C ASP A 49 10.88 15.03 -8.11
N ASP A 50 11.47 14.57 -7.01
CA ASP A 50 12.42 13.45 -7.00
C ASP A 50 11.77 12.11 -6.63
N ILE A 51 10.48 12.12 -6.30
CA ILE A 51 9.77 10.88 -5.96
C ILE A 51 9.50 10.07 -7.22
N ASP A 52 10.04 8.86 -7.25
CA ASP A 52 9.78 7.90 -8.30
C ASP A 52 8.48 7.14 -7.98
N LEU A 53 7.42 7.46 -8.73
CA LEU A 53 6.12 6.85 -8.55
C LEU A 53 5.98 5.63 -9.44
N ASP A 54 6.24 4.45 -8.89
CA ASP A 54 6.07 3.19 -9.58
C ASP A 54 4.61 2.92 -9.91
N ILE A 55 4.38 2.40 -11.09
CA ILE A 55 3.07 1.88 -11.47
C ILE A 55 3.02 0.41 -11.08
N ARG A 56 2.02 0.03 -10.31
CA ARG A 56 1.82 -1.34 -9.83
C ARG A 56 0.43 -1.84 -10.21
N SER A 57 0.34 -3.13 -10.51
CA SER A 57 -0.93 -3.78 -10.82
C SER A 57 -1.23 -4.86 -9.81
N TYR A 58 -2.49 -4.93 -9.41
CA TYR A 58 -3.00 -5.93 -8.48
C TYR A 58 -4.17 -6.66 -9.12
N LYS A 59 -4.23 -7.95 -8.90
CA LYS A 59 -5.24 -8.80 -9.53
C LYS A 59 -6.11 -9.45 -8.47
N GLY A 60 -7.41 -9.41 -8.70
CA GLY A 60 -8.38 -10.16 -7.93
C GLY A 60 -9.17 -11.06 -8.85
N ILE A 61 -9.43 -12.27 -8.42
CA ILE A 61 -10.16 -13.28 -9.19
C ILE A 61 -11.35 -13.76 -8.38
N ALA A 62 -12.52 -13.73 -8.99
CA ALA A 62 -13.74 -14.32 -8.46
C ALA A 62 -14.21 -15.43 -9.40
N LYS A 63 -14.36 -16.63 -8.85
CA LYS A 63 -14.81 -17.80 -9.59
C LYS A 63 -16.11 -18.31 -8.99
N CYS A 64 -17.15 -18.41 -9.82
CA CYS A 64 -18.42 -18.94 -9.38
C CYS A 64 -18.31 -20.46 -9.21
N ALA A 65 -18.72 -20.97 -8.04
CA ALA A 65 -18.68 -22.41 -7.78
C ALA A 65 -19.69 -23.16 -8.65
N PRO A 66 -19.44 -24.41 -9.01
CA PRO A 66 -20.41 -25.23 -9.71
C PRO A 66 -21.68 -25.36 -8.86
N GLY A 67 -22.83 -25.10 -9.46
CA GLY A 67 -24.09 -25.15 -8.76
C GLY A 67 -24.60 -23.82 -8.22
N ASP A 68 -23.74 -22.82 -8.11
CA ASP A 68 -24.15 -21.47 -7.75
C ASP A 68 -24.70 -20.73 -8.98
N VAL A 69 -25.59 -19.77 -8.72
CA VAL A 69 -26.11 -18.92 -9.79
C VAL A 69 -25.07 -17.89 -10.18
N TRP A 70 -24.80 -17.80 -11.47
CA TRP A 70 -23.88 -16.79 -11.99
C TRP A 70 -24.43 -15.38 -11.78
N ASN A 71 -23.65 -14.52 -11.13
CA ASN A 71 -23.96 -13.11 -10.93
C ASN A 71 -22.73 -12.28 -11.25
N GLU A 72 -22.75 -11.67 -12.44
CA GLU A 72 -21.60 -10.88 -12.93
C GLU A 72 -21.31 -9.68 -12.04
N ALA A 73 -22.36 -8.96 -11.59
CA ALA A 73 -22.18 -7.78 -10.73
C ALA A 73 -21.52 -8.14 -9.39
N TYR A 74 -21.95 -9.23 -8.77
CA TYR A 74 -21.35 -9.72 -7.54
C TYR A 74 -19.90 -10.18 -7.78
N GLY A 75 -19.67 -10.90 -8.90
CA GLY A 75 -18.33 -11.35 -9.29
C GLY A 75 -17.37 -10.20 -9.47
N LYS A 76 -17.79 -9.12 -10.11
CA LYS A 76 -16.97 -7.90 -10.26
C LYS A 76 -16.63 -7.28 -8.91
N ARG A 77 -17.60 -7.14 -8.02
CA ARG A 77 -17.37 -6.57 -6.69
C ARG A 77 -16.40 -7.42 -5.87
N LEU A 78 -16.55 -8.74 -5.92
CA LEU A 78 -15.67 -9.66 -5.20
C LEU A 78 -14.24 -9.63 -5.76
N ALA A 79 -14.10 -9.63 -7.09
CA ALA A 79 -12.79 -9.53 -7.74
C ALA A 79 -12.11 -8.21 -7.40
N GLU A 80 -12.85 -7.11 -7.44
CA GLU A 80 -12.33 -5.79 -7.06
C GLU A 80 -11.90 -5.75 -5.60
N TYR A 81 -12.68 -6.30 -4.69
CA TYR A 81 -12.32 -6.41 -3.27
C TYR A 81 -11.00 -7.17 -3.09
N ARG A 82 -10.84 -8.28 -3.79
CA ARG A 82 -9.61 -9.09 -3.72
C ARG A 82 -8.40 -8.36 -4.28
N ALA A 83 -8.56 -7.60 -5.37
CA ALA A 83 -7.49 -6.77 -5.90
C ALA A 83 -7.11 -5.64 -4.94
N ALA A 84 -8.09 -4.96 -4.36
CA ALA A 84 -7.87 -3.90 -3.37
C ALA A 84 -7.19 -4.43 -2.11
N ARG A 85 -7.55 -5.64 -1.68
CA ARG A 85 -6.90 -6.30 -0.54
C ARG A 85 -5.44 -6.61 -0.83
N ALA A 86 -5.14 -7.11 -2.03
CA ALA A 86 -3.75 -7.36 -2.43
C ALA A 86 -2.92 -6.07 -2.41
N ARG A 87 -3.50 -4.97 -2.90
CA ARG A 87 -2.86 -3.65 -2.83
C ARG A 87 -2.60 -3.23 -1.39
N GLN A 88 -3.59 -3.38 -0.50
CA GLN A 88 -3.45 -2.96 0.89
C GLN A 88 -2.37 -3.77 1.62
N VAL A 89 -2.25 -5.06 1.35
CA VAL A 89 -1.18 -5.90 1.91
C VAL A 89 0.19 -5.39 1.47
N ASP A 90 0.34 -5.04 0.21
CA ASP A 90 1.59 -4.51 -0.34
C ASP A 90 1.96 -3.17 0.29
N VAL A 91 1.00 -2.25 0.39
CA VAL A 91 1.20 -0.94 1.03
C VAL A 91 1.59 -1.12 2.51
N ASN A 92 0.91 -1.99 3.23
CA ASN A 92 1.22 -2.25 4.63
C ASN A 92 2.64 -2.80 4.81
N THR A 93 3.07 -3.68 3.90
CA THR A 93 4.43 -4.25 3.93
C THR A 93 5.49 -3.16 3.77
N GLU A 94 5.29 -2.24 2.81
CA GLU A 94 6.23 -1.13 2.62
C GLU A 94 6.27 -0.18 3.82
N LEU A 95 5.11 0.15 4.39
CA LEU A 95 5.03 1.02 5.56
C LEU A 95 5.72 0.39 6.76
N LYS A 96 5.54 -0.91 6.99
CA LYS A 96 6.20 -1.64 8.08
C LYS A 96 7.72 -1.67 7.90
N ALA A 97 8.18 -1.89 6.67
CA ALA A 97 9.61 -1.88 6.38
C ALA A 97 10.24 -0.50 6.67
N TYR A 98 9.54 0.57 6.31
CA TYR A 98 9.97 1.93 6.61
C TYR A 98 10.04 2.19 8.12
N ILE A 99 8.99 1.82 8.86
CA ILE A 99 8.93 1.98 10.31
C ILE A 99 10.06 1.20 10.99
N ASN A 100 10.33 -0.02 10.56
CA ASN A 100 11.44 -0.83 11.10
C ASN A 100 12.80 -0.17 10.84
N GLY A 101 12.99 0.43 9.67
CA GLY A 101 14.21 1.16 9.34
C GLY A 101 14.41 2.37 10.23
N VAL A 102 13.37 3.15 10.47
CA VAL A 102 13.41 4.32 11.36
C VAL A 102 13.71 3.88 12.80
N SER A 103 13.07 2.81 13.26
CA SER A 103 13.31 2.26 14.60
C SER A 103 14.77 1.86 14.80
N LYS A 104 15.38 1.19 13.82
CA LYS A 104 16.80 0.85 13.85
C LYS A 104 17.71 2.08 13.91
N CYS A 105 17.36 3.13 13.16
CA CYS A 105 18.13 4.37 13.20
C CYS A 105 18.09 5.01 14.59
N ILE A 106 16.95 4.99 15.25
CA ILE A 106 16.81 5.51 16.62
C ILE A 106 17.66 4.69 17.58
N ASP A 107 17.60 3.37 17.50
CA ASP A 107 18.43 2.49 18.35
C ASP A 107 19.91 2.80 18.18
N ASN A 108 20.37 2.98 16.94
CA ASN A 108 21.76 3.33 16.67
C ASN A 108 22.16 4.69 17.29
N LEU A 109 21.25 5.66 17.26
CA LEU A 109 21.51 6.98 17.88
C LEU A 109 21.70 6.87 19.39
N TYR A 110 20.95 5.99 20.06
CA TYR A 110 21.15 5.69 21.47
C TYR A 110 22.50 4.98 21.72
N ASP A 111 22.80 3.97 20.90
CA ASP A 111 24.02 3.18 21.03
C ASP A 111 25.27 4.02 20.85
N TYR A 112 25.25 5.00 19.95
CA TYR A 112 26.36 5.93 19.74
C TYR A 112 26.35 7.12 20.71
N GLY A 113 25.41 7.16 21.64
CA GLY A 113 25.34 8.24 22.64
C GLY A 113 24.85 9.57 22.12
N LEU A 114 24.31 9.61 20.88
CA LEU A 114 23.77 10.85 20.29
C LEU A 114 22.38 11.19 20.84
N MET A 115 21.63 10.17 21.27
CA MET A 115 20.39 10.35 21.99
C MET A 115 20.55 9.82 23.41
N LYS A 116 19.99 10.54 24.35
CA LYS A 116 20.02 10.17 25.77
C LYS A 116 18.64 10.32 26.37
N ASP A 117 18.32 9.43 27.32
CA ASP A 117 17.13 9.58 28.11
C ASP A 117 17.37 10.63 29.22
N PRO A 118 16.72 11.80 29.14
CA PRO A 118 16.94 12.86 30.14
C PRO A 118 16.34 12.54 31.51
N HIS A 119 15.47 11.54 31.57
CA HIS A 119 14.78 11.19 32.81
C HIS A 119 15.49 10.10 33.61
N LYS A 120 16.52 9.47 33.02
CA LYS A 120 17.24 8.42 33.69
C LYS A 120 18.45 8.97 34.43
N PRO A 121 18.45 8.97 35.76
CA PRO A 121 19.62 9.43 36.49
C PRO A 121 20.78 8.47 36.26
N GLN A 122 21.98 9.04 36.21
CA GLN A 122 23.19 8.22 36.08
C GLN A 122 23.50 7.55 37.39
N GLU A 123 23.76 6.27 37.33
CA GLU A 123 24.25 5.52 38.46
C GLU A 123 25.78 5.73 38.57
N ARG A 124 26.23 5.70 39.76
CA ARG A 124 27.68 5.79 40.04
C ARG A 124 28.33 4.42 40.04
#